data_4db97da8054a6663c69d5f71fc8ceeb5
#
_entry.id   4db97da8054a6663c69d5f71fc8ceeb5
#
_cell.length_a   1.000
_cell.length_b   1.000
_cell.length_c   1.000
_cell.angle_alpha   90.00
_cell.angle_beta   90.00
_cell.angle_gamma   90.00
#
_symmetry.space_group_name_H-M   'P 1'
#
loop_
_entity.id
_entity.type
_entity.pdbx_description
1 polymer ?
#
loop_
_entity_poly.entity_id
_entity_poly.type
_entity_poly.pdbx_seq_one_letter_code
_entity_poly.pdbx_strand_id
1 'polypeptide(L)'
;LKKKIGESESEVSRINGDFDTSKQLTLSKEIARVFHYDFDRGRIDTVTHPFCSGNGDDVRVTTRTDLKDPFNCIYSTIHEVGHASYEQNINSSYNLTPLGSGVSLGIHESQSRIFENQLGRSRAFTKWLFKKMRENFSNFDIKNEEDFYRIVNKVSPGFIRTEADEIHYNLHIMLRFELEIGIISEEIEVEDLVDAWNSKFK
;
A
#
# COMPACT_ATOMS: atom_id res chain seq x y z
N LEU A 1 6.99 12.10 19.03
CA LEU A 1 6.47 10.88 18.41
C LEU A 1 7.55 9.78 18.38
N LYS A 2 8.74 10.03 17.82
CA LYS A 2 9.87 9.05 17.78
C LYS A 2 10.16 8.42 19.14
N LYS A 3 10.19 9.20 20.24
CA LYS A 3 10.44 8.70 21.60
C LYS A 3 9.35 7.73 22.07
N LYS A 4 8.07 8.03 21.82
CA LYS A 4 6.95 7.13 22.17
C LYS A 4 6.92 5.84 21.35
N ILE A 5 7.36 5.89 20.09
CA ILE A 5 7.46 4.72 19.23
C ILE A 5 8.57 3.80 19.71
N GLY A 6 9.77 4.33 20.03
CA GLY A 6 10.88 3.55 20.57
C GLY A 6 10.58 2.91 21.94
N GLU A 7 9.71 3.52 22.75
CA GLU A 7 9.25 2.95 24.03
C GLU A 7 8.21 1.81 23.83
N SER A 8 7.63 1.68 22.64
CA SER A 8 6.62 0.65 22.29
C SER A 8 7.17 -0.54 21.49
N GLU A 9 8.48 -0.62 21.29
CA GLU A 9 9.14 -1.77 20.65
C GLU A 9 8.97 -3.04 21.48
N SER A 10 7.78 -3.63 21.39
CA SER A 10 7.61 -5.04 21.71
C SER A 10 8.34 -5.87 20.65
N GLU A 11 8.99 -6.96 21.04
CA GLU A 11 9.55 -7.97 20.14
C GLU A 11 8.43 -8.59 19.30
N VAL A 12 7.97 -7.86 18.29
CA VAL A 12 7.02 -8.39 17.33
C VAL A 12 7.80 -9.20 16.30
N SER A 13 7.64 -10.51 16.35
CA SER A 13 8.28 -11.44 15.42
C SER A 13 7.89 -11.07 13.97
N ARG A 14 8.81 -11.31 13.03
CA ARG A 14 8.49 -11.26 11.59
C ARG A 14 7.77 -12.55 11.22
N ILE A 15 6.92 -12.49 10.19
CA ILE A 15 6.41 -13.70 9.56
C ILE A 15 7.60 -14.43 8.91
N ASN A 16 7.71 -15.71 9.20
CA ASN A 16 8.75 -16.58 8.63
C ASN A 16 8.10 -17.70 7.84
N GLY A 17 8.72 -18.05 6.71
CA GLY A 17 8.27 -19.16 5.89
C GLY A 17 8.27 -18.85 4.41
N ASP A 18 7.83 -19.83 3.63
CA ASP A 18 7.61 -19.70 2.19
C ASP A 18 6.10 -19.67 1.93
N PHE A 19 5.64 -18.61 1.30
CA PHE A 19 4.24 -18.35 1.00
C PHE A 19 4.01 -18.53 -0.49
N ASP A 20 3.32 -19.58 -0.87
CA ASP A 20 3.03 -19.90 -2.27
C ASP A 20 2.44 -18.69 -3.02
N THR A 21 3.09 -18.30 -4.11
CA THR A 21 2.74 -17.10 -4.89
C THR A 21 1.38 -17.21 -5.59
N SER A 22 0.97 -18.41 -5.96
CA SER A 22 -0.35 -18.65 -6.57
C SER A 22 -1.48 -18.46 -5.54
N LYS A 23 -1.23 -18.87 -4.30
CA LYS A 23 -2.16 -18.64 -3.19
C LYS A 23 -2.23 -17.18 -2.78
N GLN A 24 -1.10 -16.46 -2.82
CA GLN A 24 -1.10 -15.01 -2.62
C GLN A 24 -1.99 -14.30 -3.64
N LEU A 25 -1.86 -14.64 -4.92
CA LEU A 25 -2.68 -14.05 -5.98
C LEU A 25 -4.17 -14.42 -5.82
N THR A 26 -4.46 -15.65 -5.41
CA THR A 26 -5.84 -16.08 -5.13
C THR A 26 -6.45 -15.27 -3.98
N LEU A 27 -5.71 -15.12 -2.88
CA LEU A 27 -6.13 -14.31 -1.73
C LEU A 27 -6.29 -12.84 -2.11
N SER A 28 -5.39 -12.28 -2.92
CA SER A 28 -5.49 -10.91 -3.42
C SER A 28 -6.76 -10.66 -4.23
N LYS A 29 -7.16 -11.61 -5.07
CA LYS A 29 -8.44 -11.52 -5.80
C LYS A 29 -9.65 -11.62 -4.86
N GLU A 30 -9.57 -12.42 -3.79
CA GLU A 30 -10.61 -12.47 -2.76
C GLU A 30 -10.71 -11.13 -2.00
N ILE A 31 -9.58 -10.55 -1.62
CA ILE A 31 -9.50 -9.23 -1.00
C ILE A 31 -10.12 -8.16 -1.89
N ALA A 32 -9.76 -8.13 -3.17
CA ALA A 32 -10.32 -7.18 -4.13
C ALA A 32 -11.86 -7.25 -4.20
N ARG A 33 -12.43 -8.47 -4.17
CA ARG A 33 -13.90 -8.64 -4.10
C ARG A 33 -14.50 -8.10 -2.80
N VAL A 34 -13.83 -8.29 -1.67
CA VAL A 34 -14.26 -7.73 -0.37
C VAL A 34 -14.29 -6.21 -0.41
N PHE A 35 -13.37 -5.59 -1.13
CA PHE A 35 -13.34 -4.16 -1.38
C PHE A 35 -14.18 -3.70 -2.59
N HIS A 36 -15.07 -4.55 -3.10
CA HIS A 36 -16.02 -4.28 -4.18
C HIS A 36 -15.38 -3.92 -5.52
N TYR A 37 -14.15 -4.39 -5.79
CA TYR A 37 -13.57 -4.28 -7.13
C TYR A 37 -14.38 -5.10 -8.13
N ASP A 38 -14.82 -4.44 -9.19
CA ASP A 38 -15.61 -5.03 -10.26
C ASP A 38 -14.71 -5.71 -11.30
N PHE A 39 -14.68 -7.04 -11.29
CA PHE A 39 -13.91 -7.85 -12.22
C PHE A 39 -14.50 -7.92 -13.63
N ASP A 40 -15.74 -7.51 -13.83
CA ASP A 40 -16.33 -7.42 -15.18
C ASP A 40 -15.81 -6.17 -15.92
N ARG A 41 -15.28 -5.18 -15.16
CA ARG A 41 -14.67 -3.95 -15.67
C ARG A 41 -13.20 -3.86 -15.33
N GLY A 42 -12.50 -5.00 -15.26
CA GLY A 42 -11.07 -4.99 -15.00
C GLY A 42 -10.51 -6.34 -14.60
N ARG A 43 -9.21 -6.39 -14.33
CA ARG A 43 -8.51 -7.60 -13.94
C ARG A 43 -7.31 -7.30 -13.06
N ILE A 44 -6.78 -8.32 -12.40
CA ILE A 44 -5.56 -8.25 -11.59
C ILE A 44 -4.48 -9.12 -12.24
N ASP A 45 -3.34 -8.51 -12.56
CA ASP A 45 -2.16 -9.15 -13.13
C ASP A 45 -0.95 -8.99 -12.20
N THR A 46 0.13 -9.74 -12.48
CA THR A 46 1.38 -9.65 -11.73
C THR A 46 2.44 -8.89 -12.51
N VAL A 47 3.13 -7.97 -11.82
CA VAL A 47 4.23 -7.14 -12.38
C VAL A 47 5.29 -6.87 -11.31
N THR A 48 6.42 -6.29 -11.72
CA THR A 48 7.48 -5.90 -10.78
C THR A 48 7.08 -4.70 -9.91
N HIS A 49 6.41 -3.71 -10.50
CA HIS A 49 5.93 -2.50 -9.81
C HIS A 49 4.42 -2.41 -9.93
N PRO A 50 3.67 -2.65 -8.83
CA PRO A 50 2.21 -2.52 -8.82
C PRO A 50 1.75 -1.15 -9.29
N PHE A 51 0.63 -1.11 -10.00
CA PHE A 51 -0.05 0.10 -10.44
C PHE A 51 -1.52 -0.18 -10.78
N CYS A 52 -2.32 0.86 -10.76
CA CYS A 52 -3.66 0.89 -11.31
C CYS A 52 -3.69 1.75 -12.58
N SER A 53 -4.38 1.29 -13.60
CA SER A 53 -4.53 2.02 -14.87
C SER A 53 -5.86 1.72 -15.52
N GLY A 54 -6.41 2.70 -16.22
CA GLY A 54 -7.66 2.59 -16.95
C GLY A 54 -8.67 3.67 -16.55
N ASN A 55 -9.90 3.47 -16.98
CA ASN A 55 -11.04 4.34 -16.66
C ASN A 55 -12.30 3.48 -16.52
N GLY A 56 -13.38 4.05 -16.06
CA GLY A 56 -14.61 3.42 -15.63
C GLY A 56 -14.97 2.03 -16.17
N ASP A 57 -14.77 1.77 -17.46
CA ASP A 57 -15.19 0.53 -18.11
C ASP A 57 -14.07 -0.52 -18.24
N ASP A 58 -12.79 -0.13 -18.08
CA ASP A 58 -11.66 -1.05 -18.06
C ASP A 58 -10.57 -0.51 -17.09
N VAL A 59 -10.66 -0.87 -15.83
CA VAL A 59 -9.72 -0.46 -14.77
C VAL A 59 -8.89 -1.66 -14.35
N ARG A 60 -7.63 -1.68 -14.70
CA ARG A 60 -6.71 -2.78 -14.45
C ARG A 60 -5.82 -2.51 -13.25
N VAL A 61 -5.71 -3.50 -12.41
CA VAL A 61 -4.86 -3.51 -11.21
C VAL A 61 -3.70 -4.48 -11.44
N THR A 62 -2.54 -4.11 -10.98
CA THR A 62 -1.40 -5.01 -10.94
C THR A 62 -0.89 -5.17 -9.52
N THR A 63 -0.32 -6.33 -9.21
CA THR A 63 0.29 -6.63 -7.92
C THR A 63 1.61 -7.36 -8.10
N ARG A 64 2.35 -7.56 -7.04
CA ARG A 64 3.56 -8.38 -7.05
C ARG A 64 3.50 -9.43 -5.95
N THR A 65 4.06 -10.59 -6.19
CA THR A 65 4.15 -11.66 -5.20
C THR A 65 5.58 -11.82 -4.72
N ASP A 66 5.76 -12.14 -3.44
CA ASP A 66 7.04 -12.46 -2.86
C ASP A 66 6.91 -13.72 -2.00
N LEU A 67 7.76 -14.71 -2.25
CA LEU A 67 7.74 -15.99 -1.54
C LEU A 67 7.95 -15.82 -0.02
N LYS A 68 8.68 -14.79 0.41
CA LYS A 68 9.03 -14.54 1.80
C LYS A 68 8.17 -13.48 2.48
N ASP A 69 7.51 -12.62 1.69
CA ASP A 69 6.67 -11.53 2.21
C ASP A 69 5.31 -11.48 1.51
N PRO A 70 4.30 -12.20 2.03
CA PRO A 70 2.95 -12.18 1.48
C PRO A 70 2.26 -10.83 1.68
N PHE A 71 2.70 -10.01 2.64
CA PHE A 71 2.11 -8.69 2.88
C PHE A 71 2.36 -7.72 1.74
N ASN A 72 3.50 -7.88 1.05
CA ASN A 72 3.78 -7.08 -0.12
C ASN A 72 2.68 -7.24 -1.18
N CYS A 73 2.28 -8.47 -1.49
CA CYS A 73 1.19 -8.75 -2.41
C CYS A 73 -0.15 -8.23 -1.89
N ILE A 74 -0.48 -8.50 -0.64
CA ILE A 74 -1.77 -8.15 -0.02
C ILE A 74 -1.96 -6.64 0.01
N TYR A 75 -1.01 -5.87 0.57
CA TYR A 75 -1.16 -4.43 0.73
C TYR A 75 -0.98 -3.64 -0.56
N SER A 76 -0.12 -4.09 -1.49
CA SER A 76 -0.10 -3.54 -2.84
C SER A 76 -1.45 -3.72 -3.54
N THR A 77 -2.06 -4.90 -3.43
CA THR A 77 -3.39 -5.13 -4.03
C THR A 77 -4.44 -4.22 -3.41
N ILE A 78 -4.47 -4.07 -2.08
CA ILE A 78 -5.45 -3.19 -1.41
C ILE A 78 -5.25 -1.74 -1.85
N HIS A 79 -4.02 -1.29 -1.95
CA HIS A 79 -3.66 0.06 -2.41
C HIS A 79 -4.19 0.31 -3.83
N GLU A 80 -3.84 -0.56 -4.77
CA GLU A 80 -4.25 -0.41 -6.17
C GLU A 80 -5.77 -0.59 -6.36
N VAL A 81 -6.42 -1.42 -5.54
CA VAL A 81 -7.88 -1.53 -5.51
C VAL A 81 -8.52 -0.24 -5.00
N GLY A 82 -7.87 0.49 -4.08
CA GLY A 82 -8.33 1.82 -3.67
C GLY A 82 -8.37 2.81 -4.84
N HIS A 83 -7.32 2.84 -5.67
CA HIS A 83 -7.29 3.60 -6.92
C HIS A 83 -8.38 3.13 -7.89
N ALA A 84 -8.50 1.82 -8.07
CA ALA A 84 -9.48 1.24 -8.97
C ALA A 84 -10.92 1.51 -8.54
N SER A 85 -11.21 1.47 -7.25
CA SER A 85 -12.52 1.83 -6.71
C SER A 85 -12.90 3.27 -7.04
N TYR A 86 -11.93 4.19 -7.01
CA TYR A 86 -12.17 5.57 -7.41
C TYR A 86 -12.57 5.65 -8.88
N GLU A 87 -11.78 5.05 -9.79
CA GLU A 87 -12.04 5.06 -11.22
C GLU A 87 -13.35 4.33 -11.59
N GLN A 88 -13.62 3.16 -11.03
CA GLN A 88 -14.83 2.38 -11.31
C GLN A 88 -16.11 3.04 -10.78
N ASN A 89 -16.03 3.98 -9.84
CA ASN A 89 -17.19 4.70 -9.30
C ASN A 89 -17.40 6.09 -9.89
N ILE A 90 -16.56 6.55 -10.81
CA ILE A 90 -16.86 7.75 -11.61
C ILE A 90 -18.11 7.49 -12.44
N ASN A 91 -19.01 8.47 -12.48
CA ASN A 91 -20.26 8.33 -13.23
C ASN A 91 -19.99 8.14 -14.74
N SER A 92 -20.44 7.02 -15.28
CA SER A 92 -20.21 6.62 -16.67
C SER A 92 -20.72 7.63 -17.70
N SER A 93 -21.68 8.51 -17.34
CA SER A 93 -22.12 9.60 -18.23
C SER A 93 -21.00 10.60 -18.56
N TYR A 94 -19.93 10.62 -17.79
CA TYR A 94 -18.76 11.48 -18.00
C TYR A 94 -17.61 10.78 -18.74
N ASN A 95 -17.75 9.50 -19.09
CA ASN A 95 -16.72 8.78 -19.84
C ASN A 95 -16.26 9.56 -21.08
N LEU A 96 -14.96 9.52 -21.35
CA LEU A 96 -14.31 10.25 -22.45
C LEU A 96 -14.43 11.78 -22.39
N THR A 97 -14.80 12.33 -21.24
CA THR A 97 -14.75 13.77 -20.98
C THR A 97 -13.74 14.07 -19.84
N PRO A 98 -13.29 15.32 -19.67
CA PRO A 98 -12.42 15.69 -18.54
C PRO A 98 -13.03 15.42 -17.16
N LEU A 99 -14.34 15.32 -17.03
CA LEU A 99 -15.04 14.98 -15.78
C LEU A 99 -15.05 13.48 -15.50
N GLY A 100 -14.72 12.66 -16.49
CA GLY A 100 -14.63 11.19 -16.37
C GLY A 100 -13.28 10.68 -15.90
N SER A 101 -12.42 11.54 -15.36
CA SER A 101 -11.10 11.17 -14.81
C SER A 101 -10.93 11.67 -13.38
N GLY A 102 -9.95 11.11 -12.67
CA GLY A 102 -9.62 11.54 -11.32
C GLY A 102 -9.27 13.03 -11.24
N VAL A 103 -9.79 13.72 -10.23
CA VAL A 103 -9.70 15.17 -10.08
C VAL A 103 -8.28 15.68 -9.81
N SER A 104 -7.46 14.89 -9.12
CA SER A 104 -6.04 15.18 -8.87
C SER A 104 -5.31 13.94 -8.38
N LEU A 105 -3.98 13.93 -8.49
CA LEU A 105 -3.13 12.88 -7.93
C LEU A 105 -3.31 12.73 -6.41
N GLY A 106 -3.44 13.85 -5.68
CA GLY A 106 -3.61 13.83 -4.23
C GLY A 106 -4.95 13.19 -3.79
N ILE A 107 -6.04 13.51 -4.48
CA ILE A 107 -7.34 12.88 -4.20
C ILE A 107 -7.33 11.40 -4.59
N HIS A 108 -6.73 11.06 -5.70
CA HIS A 108 -6.61 9.68 -6.18
C HIS A 108 -5.79 8.82 -5.19
N GLU A 109 -4.64 9.33 -4.73
CA GLU A 109 -3.81 8.69 -3.71
C GLU A 109 -4.52 8.62 -2.34
N SER A 110 -5.37 9.60 -2.00
CA SER A 110 -6.12 9.54 -0.74
C SER A 110 -7.05 8.32 -0.68
N GLN A 111 -7.60 7.89 -1.80
CA GLN A 111 -8.44 6.69 -1.86
C GLN A 111 -7.61 5.43 -1.63
N SER A 112 -6.47 5.28 -2.30
CA SER A 112 -5.58 4.15 -2.08
C SER A 112 -5.10 4.06 -0.63
N ARG A 113 -4.76 5.20 -0.01
CA ARG A 113 -4.30 5.26 1.38
C ARG A 113 -5.41 4.98 2.41
N ILE A 114 -6.65 5.40 2.14
CA ILE A 114 -7.80 5.02 2.98
C ILE A 114 -7.97 3.49 2.95
N PHE A 115 -7.94 2.89 1.77
CA PHE A 115 -8.11 1.45 1.62
C PHE A 115 -6.95 0.68 2.27
N GLU A 116 -5.71 1.05 1.98
CA GLU A 116 -4.53 0.37 2.50
C GLU A 116 -4.38 0.53 4.01
N ASN A 117 -4.44 1.76 4.53
CA ASN A 117 -4.08 2.04 5.92
C ASN A 117 -5.29 2.04 6.85
N GLN A 118 -6.35 2.78 6.53
CA GLN A 118 -7.47 2.92 7.47
C GLN A 118 -8.37 1.69 7.48
N LEU A 119 -8.63 1.10 6.31
CA LEU A 119 -9.44 -0.11 6.20
C LEU A 119 -8.59 -1.37 6.32
N GLY A 120 -7.57 -1.53 5.48
CA GLY A 120 -6.76 -2.73 5.37
C GLY A 120 -5.89 -3.05 6.58
N ARG A 121 -5.57 -2.04 7.41
CA ARG A 121 -4.84 -2.22 8.67
C ARG A 121 -5.73 -2.12 9.91
N SER A 122 -7.05 -1.95 9.74
CA SER A 122 -8.01 -1.92 10.84
C SER A 122 -8.09 -3.26 11.58
N ARG A 123 -8.49 -3.22 12.85
CA ARG A 123 -8.72 -4.44 13.65
C ARG A 123 -9.76 -5.38 13.03
N ALA A 124 -10.80 -4.83 12.42
CA ALA A 124 -11.84 -5.62 11.78
C ALA A 124 -11.31 -6.39 10.58
N PHE A 125 -10.59 -5.70 9.68
CA PHE A 125 -10.03 -6.32 8.49
C PHE A 125 -8.89 -7.29 8.83
N THR A 126 -7.96 -6.92 9.71
CA THR A 126 -6.84 -7.80 10.10
C THR A 126 -7.31 -9.06 10.81
N LYS A 127 -8.41 -9.02 11.56
CA LYS A 127 -9.05 -10.21 12.12
C LYS A 127 -9.57 -11.16 11.03
N TRP A 128 -10.21 -10.63 10.00
CA TRP A 128 -10.65 -11.40 8.84
C TRP A 128 -9.45 -11.94 8.06
N LEU A 129 -8.46 -11.09 7.78
CA LEU A 129 -7.25 -11.47 7.05
C LEU A 129 -6.44 -12.55 7.77
N PHE A 130 -6.35 -12.50 9.10
CA PHE A 130 -5.69 -13.54 9.91
C PHE A 130 -6.28 -14.93 9.65
N LYS A 131 -7.61 -15.05 9.59
CA LYS A 131 -8.29 -16.31 9.28
C LYS A 131 -7.93 -16.78 7.86
N LYS A 132 -7.96 -15.86 6.89
CA LYS A 132 -7.61 -16.14 5.50
C LYS A 132 -6.16 -16.58 5.33
N MET A 133 -5.23 -15.96 6.05
CA MET A 133 -3.84 -16.37 6.07
C MET A 133 -3.68 -17.80 6.58
N ARG A 134 -4.36 -18.16 7.65
CA ARG A 134 -4.34 -19.53 8.20
C ARG A 134 -4.98 -20.57 7.28
N GLU A 135 -6.03 -20.20 6.57
CA GLU A 135 -6.70 -21.07 5.58
C GLU A 135 -5.83 -21.35 4.37
N ASN A 136 -5.09 -20.36 3.91
CA ASN A 136 -4.31 -20.45 2.67
C ASN A 136 -2.87 -20.96 2.89
N PHE A 137 -2.24 -20.68 4.02
CA PHE A 137 -0.83 -20.95 4.25
C PHE A 137 -0.62 -21.86 5.47
N SER A 138 -0.23 -23.10 5.22
CA SER A 138 -0.03 -24.12 6.26
C SER A 138 1.15 -23.82 7.20
N ASN A 139 2.11 -23.01 6.74
CA ASN A 139 3.28 -22.56 7.50
C ASN A 139 3.08 -21.22 8.23
N PHE A 140 1.84 -20.70 8.23
CA PHE A 140 1.50 -19.48 8.95
C PHE A 140 1.43 -19.75 10.46
N ASP A 141 2.46 -19.33 11.20
CA ASP A 141 2.73 -19.70 12.59
C ASP A 141 2.30 -18.66 13.63
N ILE A 142 1.68 -17.55 13.19
CA ILE A 142 1.20 -16.52 14.12
C ILE A 142 0.09 -17.07 15.00
N LYS A 143 0.24 -16.94 16.32
CA LYS A 143 -0.57 -17.64 17.30
C LYS A 143 -2.01 -17.11 17.43
N ASN A 144 -2.17 -15.80 17.36
CA ASN A 144 -3.46 -15.15 17.60
C ASN A 144 -3.65 -13.87 16.77
N GLU A 145 -4.88 -13.37 16.76
CA GLU A 145 -5.31 -12.18 16.00
C GLU A 145 -4.60 -10.90 16.48
N GLU A 146 -4.29 -10.79 17.78
CA GLU A 146 -3.64 -9.59 18.34
C GLU A 146 -2.17 -9.49 17.92
N ASP A 147 -1.44 -10.60 17.94
CA ASP A 147 -0.06 -10.63 17.45
C ASP A 147 -0.01 -10.33 15.96
N PHE A 148 -0.95 -10.86 15.18
CA PHE A 148 -1.06 -10.55 13.77
C PHE A 148 -1.33 -9.06 13.53
N TYR A 149 -2.27 -8.46 14.27
CA TYR A 149 -2.55 -7.04 14.19
C TYR A 149 -1.31 -6.19 14.48
N ARG A 150 -0.52 -6.57 15.50
CA ARG A 150 0.73 -5.87 15.84
C ARG A 150 1.79 -6.00 14.74
N ILE A 151 1.92 -7.19 14.12
CA ILE A 151 2.84 -7.41 13.00
C ILE A 151 2.49 -6.49 11.84
N VAL A 152 1.22 -6.48 11.43
CA VAL A 152 0.71 -5.69 10.31
C VAL A 152 0.88 -4.18 10.54
N ASN A 153 0.75 -3.72 11.78
CA ASN A 153 0.83 -2.31 12.16
C ASN A 153 2.17 -1.93 12.81
N LYS A 154 3.20 -2.76 12.60
CA LYS A 154 4.53 -2.47 13.13
C LYS A 154 5.08 -1.20 12.50
N VAL A 155 5.50 -0.26 13.35
CA VAL A 155 6.21 0.94 12.94
C VAL A 155 7.70 0.66 12.98
N SER A 156 8.39 0.85 11.86
CA SER A 156 9.82 0.61 11.75
C SER A 156 10.45 1.60 10.77
N PRO A 157 11.45 2.38 11.17
CA PRO A 157 12.12 3.29 10.26
C PRO A 157 12.80 2.51 9.12
N GLY A 158 12.76 3.05 7.91
CA GLY A 158 13.35 2.47 6.72
C GLY A 158 13.70 3.52 5.69
N PHE A 159 14.60 3.17 4.76
CA PHE A 159 15.08 4.08 3.72
C PHE A 159 14.25 4.03 2.43
N ILE A 160 13.41 3.01 2.27
CA ILE A 160 12.62 2.78 1.06
C ILE A 160 11.19 3.26 1.30
N ARG A 161 10.77 4.30 0.57
CA ARG A 161 9.44 4.91 0.72
C ARG A 161 8.30 3.91 0.52
N THR A 162 8.37 3.11 -0.52
CA THR A 162 7.30 2.17 -0.88
C THR A 162 7.15 0.99 0.10
N GLU A 163 8.13 0.80 0.99
CA GLU A 163 8.12 -0.22 2.05
C GLU A 163 7.92 0.40 3.44
N ALA A 164 7.76 1.73 3.49
CA ALA A 164 7.60 2.44 4.76
C ALA A 164 6.21 2.17 5.36
N ASP A 165 6.18 2.10 6.70
CA ASP A 165 4.95 2.04 7.45
C ASP A 165 4.10 3.32 7.32
N GLU A 166 2.88 3.30 7.84
CA GLU A 166 1.92 4.40 7.74
C GLU A 166 2.48 5.75 8.24
N ILE A 167 3.34 5.73 9.26
CA ILE A 167 3.90 6.95 9.86
C ILE A 167 5.05 7.47 9.00
N HIS A 168 6.02 6.61 8.69
CA HIS A 168 7.22 7.02 7.98
C HIS A 168 6.95 7.33 6.50
N TYR A 169 5.94 6.74 5.89
CA TYR A 169 5.59 7.03 4.49
C TYR A 169 5.37 8.54 4.26
N ASN A 170 4.59 9.18 5.12
CA ASN A 170 4.32 10.61 4.99
C ASN A 170 5.57 11.47 5.22
N LEU A 171 6.47 11.05 6.12
CA LEU A 171 7.75 11.73 6.31
C LEU A 171 8.63 11.65 5.07
N HIS A 172 8.63 10.50 4.38
CA HIS A 172 9.30 10.37 3.09
C HIS A 172 8.72 11.29 2.00
N ILE A 173 7.40 11.49 1.98
CA ILE A 173 6.76 12.42 1.03
C ILE A 173 7.15 13.86 1.35
N MET A 174 7.07 14.26 2.62
CA MET A 174 7.42 15.62 3.05
C MET A 174 8.88 15.94 2.69
N LEU A 175 9.81 15.05 2.98
CA LEU A 175 11.22 15.23 2.63
C LEU A 175 11.42 15.47 1.13
N ARG A 176 10.80 14.64 0.28
CA ARG A 176 10.92 14.77 -1.18
C ARG A 176 10.31 16.06 -1.68
N PHE A 177 9.16 16.42 -1.17
CA PHE A 177 8.47 17.66 -1.52
C PHE A 177 9.31 18.90 -1.18
N GLU A 178 9.90 18.95 0.02
CA GLU A 178 10.78 20.07 0.42
C GLU A 178 12.04 20.17 -0.45
N LEU A 179 12.65 19.03 -0.80
CA LEU A 179 13.83 19.02 -1.68
C LEU A 179 13.46 19.44 -3.10
N GLU A 180 12.33 18.97 -3.62
CA GLU A 180 11.84 19.36 -4.95
C GLU A 180 11.58 20.87 -5.04
N ILE A 181 10.91 21.44 -4.02
CA ILE A 181 10.73 22.90 -3.96
C ILE A 181 12.09 23.60 -3.96
N GLY A 182 13.02 23.19 -3.10
CA GLY A 182 14.36 23.79 -3.02
C GLY A 182 15.14 23.77 -4.34
N ILE A 183 15.03 22.69 -5.11
CA ILE A 183 15.66 22.60 -6.44
C ILE A 183 14.94 23.51 -7.44
N ILE A 184 13.61 23.49 -7.49
CA ILE A 184 12.83 24.30 -8.46
C ILE A 184 12.95 25.79 -8.16
N SER A 185 13.08 26.19 -6.90
CA SER A 185 13.31 27.58 -6.49
C SER A 185 14.78 28.03 -6.54
N GLU A 186 15.69 27.17 -7.02
CA GLU A 186 17.13 27.42 -7.09
C GLU A 186 17.77 27.71 -5.70
N GLU A 187 17.16 27.21 -4.62
CA GLU A 187 17.71 27.28 -3.26
C GLU A 187 18.68 26.12 -2.96
N ILE A 188 18.57 25.03 -3.72
CA ILE A 188 19.42 23.84 -3.61
C ILE A 188 19.93 23.54 -5.01
N GLU A 189 21.27 23.53 -5.16
CA GLU A 189 21.88 23.07 -6.40
C GLU A 189 21.77 21.54 -6.52
N VAL A 190 21.69 21.05 -7.75
CA VAL A 190 21.54 19.60 -8.02
C VAL A 190 22.73 18.80 -7.44
N GLU A 191 23.92 19.38 -7.47
CA GLU A 191 25.15 18.81 -6.93
C GLU A 191 25.08 18.60 -5.41
N ASP A 192 24.32 19.45 -4.68
CA ASP A 192 24.17 19.41 -3.23
C ASP A 192 22.99 18.52 -2.76
N LEU A 193 22.26 17.92 -3.70
CA LEU A 193 21.05 17.15 -3.39
C LEU A 193 21.30 16.00 -2.39
N VAL A 194 22.42 15.29 -2.52
CA VAL A 194 22.75 14.15 -1.64
C VAL A 194 22.98 14.62 -0.21
N ASP A 195 23.67 15.75 -0.02
CA ASP A 195 23.95 16.30 1.29
C ASP A 195 22.68 16.90 1.92
N ALA A 196 21.88 17.60 1.13
CA ALA A 196 20.57 18.10 1.54
C ALA A 196 19.63 16.96 1.97
N TRP A 197 19.58 15.86 1.20
CA TRP A 197 18.84 14.65 1.54
C TRP A 197 19.29 14.08 2.89
N ASN A 198 20.58 13.80 3.04
CA ASN A 198 21.13 13.18 4.24
C ASN A 198 20.95 14.07 5.48
N SER A 199 20.99 15.38 5.33
CA SER A 199 20.76 16.35 6.41
C SER A 199 19.30 16.34 6.90
N LYS A 200 18.34 16.24 5.98
CA LYS A 200 16.90 16.26 6.31
C LYS A 200 16.34 14.90 6.71
N PHE A 201 16.99 13.81 6.31
CA PHE A 201 16.52 12.43 6.62
C PHE A 201 16.80 12.01 8.07
N LYS A 202 17.64 12.72 8.83
CA LYS A 202 17.95 12.45 10.23
C LYS A 202 16.81 12.88 11.16
#